data_5d43b0346d7a83d0c6f474a2069c7f0f
#
_entry.id   5d43b0346d7a83d0c6f474a2069c7f0f
#
_cell.length_a   1.000
_cell.length_b   1.000
_cell.length_c   1.000
_cell.angle_alpha   90.00
_cell.angle_beta   90.00
_cell.angle_gamma   90.00
#
_symmetry.space_group_name_H-M   'P 1'
#
loop_
_entity.id
_entity.type
_entity.pdbx_description
1 polymer ?
#
loop_
_entity_poly.entity_id
_entity_poly.type
_entity_poly.pdbx_seq_one_letter_code
_entity_poly.pdbx_strand_id
1 'polypeptide(L)'
;MIFLNLKKIKDSLTKSKKTKIIIITIICIFIIVCNSILFIKYSTALSKYGSRGEEVRTIQTKLKRWGYYSDGIDGIYGTKTMNAVKYFQRKNGLTADGIAGTQTLKAMGIMNSSSTSTSTSVNSSDLNLLARVVYAEARGEVYTGQVAIAAVVLNRVKSSSFPNSIAGVIYQSGAFTAVSDGQINLTPNKTAKKAAQDALNGWDPTYGCIYYFNPNTATNAWIWSRPHVITIGKHRFCK
;
A
#
# COMPACT_ATOMS: atom_id res chain seq x y z
N MET A 1 -39.97 -68.30 -6.49
CA MET A 1 -39.73 -67.08 -7.30
C MET A 1 -39.65 -65.78 -6.48
N ILE A 2 -40.45 -65.62 -5.45
CA ILE A 2 -40.53 -64.39 -4.62
C ILE A 2 -39.24 -64.14 -3.81
N PHE A 3 -38.60 -65.14 -3.25
CA PHE A 3 -37.36 -64.99 -2.44
C PHE A 3 -36.13 -64.52 -3.21
N LEU A 4 -36.03 -64.83 -4.51
CA LEU A 4 -34.93 -64.37 -5.37
C LEU A 4 -35.08 -62.86 -5.70
N ASN A 5 -36.30 -62.35 -5.79
CA ASN A 5 -36.57 -60.94 -6.06
C ASN A 5 -36.22 -60.07 -4.84
N LEU A 6 -36.52 -60.48 -3.63
CA LEU A 6 -36.23 -59.75 -2.40
C LEU A 6 -34.74 -59.65 -2.14
N LYS A 7 -33.95 -60.68 -2.46
CA LYS A 7 -32.48 -60.65 -2.35
C LYS A 7 -31.88 -59.69 -3.33
N LYS A 8 -32.33 -59.66 -4.60
CA LYS A 8 -31.85 -58.68 -5.62
C LYS A 8 -32.16 -57.24 -5.24
N ILE A 9 -33.35 -56.97 -4.66
CA ILE A 9 -33.74 -55.65 -4.19
C ILE A 9 -32.87 -55.19 -3.01
N LYS A 10 -32.64 -56.10 -2.04
CA LYS A 10 -31.78 -55.83 -0.88
C LYS A 10 -30.33 -55.55 -1.30
N ASP A 11 -29.77 -56.32 -2.24
CA ASP A 11 -28.42 -56.10 -2.77
C ASP A 11 -28.31 -54.79 -3.58
N SER A 12 -29.33 -54.45 -4.34
CA SER A 12 -29.40 -53.18 -5.03
C SER A 12 -29.46 -51.97 -4.08
N LEU A 13 -30.27 -52.05 -3.01
CA LEU A 13 -30.37 -51.00 -1.99
C LEU A 13 -29.08 -50.85 -1.18
N THR A 14 -28.39 -51.93 -0.84
CA THR A 14 -27.08 -51.87 -0.15
C THR A 14 -25.98 -51.35 -1.04
N LYS A 15 -25.96 -51.70 -2.33
CA LYS A 15 -25.05 -51.17 -3.32
C LYS A 15 -25.26 -49.65 -3.50
N SER A 16 -26.51 -49.20 -3.59
CA SER A 16 -26.85 -47.78 -3.65
C SER A 16 -26.40 -46.99 -2.40
N LYS A 17 -26.58 -47.54 -1.20
CA LYS A 17 -26.10 -46.92 0.05
C LYS A 17 -24.57 -46.82 0.10
N LYS A 18 -23.84 -47.89 -0.26
CA LYS A 18 -22.38 -47.87 -0.34
C LYS A 18 -21.86 -46.83 -1.34
N THR A 19 -22.50 -46.74 -2.51
CA THR A 19 -22.15 -45.74 -3.52
C THR A 19 -22.38 -44.32 -3.01
N LYS A 20 -23.49 -44.03 -2.33
CA LYS A 20 -23.75 -42.73 -1.71
C LYS A 20 -22.72 -42.39 -0.64
N ILE A 21 -22.34 -43.32 0.22
CA ILE A 21 -21.30 -43.12 1.25
C ILE A 21 -19.95 -42.82 0.61
N ILE A 22 -19.57 -43.51 -0.46
CA ILE A 22 -18.32 -43.26 -1.19
C ILE A 22 -18.33 -41.85 -1.80
N ILE A 23 -19.43 -41.41 -2.41
CA ILE A 23 -19.55 -40.06 -2.98
C ILE A 23 -19.43 -39.00 -1.88
N ILE A 24 -20.09 -39.20 -0.74
CA ILE A 24 -20.03 -38.22 0.39
C ILE A 24 -18.61 -38.15 0.94
N THR A 25 -17.90 -39.28 1.10
CA THR A 25 -16.49 -39.27 1.56
C THR A 25 -15.58 -38.55 0.58
N ILE A 26 -15.75 -38.75 -0.72
CA ILE A 26 -14.96 -38.03 -1.74
C ILE A 26 -15.22 -36.54 -1.67
N ILE A 27 -16.47 -36.10 -1.53
CA ILE A 27 -16.83 -34.68 -1.38
C ILE A 27 -16.21 -34.09 -0.11
N CYS A 28 -16.29 -34.80 1.02
CA CYS A 28 -15.66 -34.35 2.28
C CYS A 28 -14.14 -34.21 2.16
N ILE A 29 -13.46 -35.19 1.53
CA ILE A 29 -12.02 -35.12 1.27
C ILE A 29 -11.70 -33.93 0.36
N PHE A 30 -12.49 -33.71 -0.69
CA PHE A 30 -12.31 -32.57 -1.59
C PHE A 30 -12.49 -31.25 -0.87
N ILE A 31 -13.49 -31.10 0.01
CA ILE A 31 -13.71 -29.90 0.84
C ILE A 31 -12.52 -29.71 1.79
N ILE A 32 -12.00 -30.76 2.42
CA ILE A 32 -10.85 -30.68 3.33
C ILE A 32 -9.59 -30.23 2.56
N VAL A 33 -9.35 -30.81 1.38
CA VAL A 33 -8.22 -30.45 0.51
C VAL A 33 -8.36 -29.01 0.00
N CYS A 34 -9.56 -28.60 -0.44
CA CYS A 34 -9.82 -27.21 -0.85
C CYS A 34 -9.62 -26.22 0.31
N ASN A 35 -10.09 -26.53 1.52
CA ASN A 35 -9.85 -25.71 2.70
C ASN A 35 -8.36 -25.67 3.08
N SER A 36 -7.62 -26.75 2.96
CA SER A 36 -6.17 -26.79 3.21
C SER A 36 -5.41 -25.93 2.20
N ILE A 37 -5.78 -25.97 0.92
CA ILE A 37 -5.18 -25.14 -0.14
C ILE A 37 -5.53 -23.66 0.07
N LEU A 38 -6.74 -23.35 0.49
CA LEU A 38 -7.15 -21.99 0.90
C LEU A 38 -6.34 -21.52 2.10
N PHE A 39 -6.14 -22.35 3.12
CA PHE A 39 -5.34 -22.00 4.31
C PHE A 39 -3.86 -21.74 3.99
N ILE A 40 -3.27 -22.47 3.02
CA ILE A 40 -1.90 -22.22 2.54
C ILE A 40 -1.79 -20.89 1.77
N LYS A 41 -2.82 -20.49 1.04
CA LYS A 41 -2.88 -19.18 0.36
C LYS A 41 -3.02 -18.00 1.32
N TYR A 42 -3.54 -18.19 2.53
CA TYR A 42 -3.64 -17.19 3.59
C TYR A 42 -2.48 -17.25 4.60
N SER A 43 -1.35 -17.90 4.25
CA SER A 43 -0.11 -17.69 4.99
C SER A 43 0.25 -16.21 4.83
N THR A 44 -0.17 -15.41 5.80
CA THR A 44 0.13 -13.99 5.84
C THR A 44 1.64 -13.84 5.83
N ALA A 45 2.18 -13.26 4.76
CA ALA A 45 3.57 -12.84 4.75
C ALA A 45 3.80 -12.03 6.03
N LEU A 46 4.71 -12.51 6.85
CA LEU A 46 4.98 -11.96 8.17
C LEU A 46 6.47 -12.00 8.41
N SER A 47 7.14 -10.89 8.17
CA SER A 47 8.53 -10.73 8.54
C SER A 47 8.65 -10.06 9.91
N LYS A 48 9.37 -10.70 10.82
CA LYS A 48 9.60 -10.25 12.19
C LYS A 48 11.03 -10.55 12.62
N TYR A 49 11.41 -10.14 13.80
CA TYR A 49 12.73 -10.45 14.36
C TYR A 49 13.08 -11.94 14.19
N GLY A 50 14.23 -12.22 13.64
CA GLY A 50 14.72 -13.56 13.30
C GLY A 50 14.36 -14.05 11.88
N SER A 51 13.43 -13.42 11.17
CA SER A 51 13.12 -13.74 9.77
C SER A 51 14.32 -13.48 8.86
N ARG A 52 14.45 -14.26 7.77
CA ARG A 52 15.53 -14.16 6.79
C ARG A 52 14.99 -14.34 5.37
N GLY A 53 15.70 -13.81 4.39
CA GLY A 53 15.43 -14.05 2.96
C GLY A 53 15.07 -12.81 2.17
N GLU A 54 14.51 -13.01 0.97
CA GLU A 54 14.30 -11.96 -0.03
C GLU A 54 13.24 -10.94 0.39
N GLU A 55 12.18 -11.36 1.11
CA GLU A 55 11.20 -10.43 1.65
C GLU A 55 11.86 -9.43 2.61
N VAL A 56 12.76 -9.92 3.48
CA VAL A 56 13.51 -9.06 4.42
C VAL A 56 14.43 -8.10 3.66
N ARG A 57 15.12 -8.56 2.61
CA ARG A 57 15.92 -7.68 1.72
C ARG A 57 15.06 -6.59 1.09
N THR A 58 13.89 -6.95 0.62
CA THR A 58 12.93 -6.00 0.03
C THR A 58 12.48 -4.95 1.04
N ILE A 59 12.14 -5.37 2.27
CA ILE A 59 11.79 -4.48 3.38
C ILE A 59 12.95 -3.53 3.68
N GLN A 60 14.16 -4.05 3.90
CA GLN A 60 15.36 -3.27 4.18
C GLN A 60 15.67 -2.27 3.06
N THR A 61 15.56 -2.69 1.80
CA THR A 61 15.78 -1.84 0.63
C THR A 61 14.82 -0.65 0.61
N LYS A 62 13.53 -0.89 0.86
CA LYS A 62 12.53 0.19 0.90
C LYS A 62 12.77 1.12 2.09
N LEU A 63 12.98 0.56 3.28
CA LEU A 63 13.25 1.34 4.49
C LEU A 63 14.53 2.18 4.34
N LYS A 64 15.58 1.63 3.74
CA LYS A 64 16.83 2.36 3.46
C LYS A 64 16.60 3.49 2.46
N ARG A 65 15.90 3.21 1.38
CA ARG A 65 15.55 4.21 0.36
C ARG A 65 14.72 5.37 0.94
N TRP A 66 13.88 5.10 1.92
CA TRP A 66 13.03 6.07 2.57
C TRP A 66 13.65 6.73 3.81
N GLY A 67 14.91 6.41 4.12
CA GLY A 67 15.64 6.99 5.25
C GLY A 67 15.25 6.44 6.63
N TYR A 68 14.50 5.34 6.69
CA TYR A 68 14.15 4.68 7.95
C TYR A 68 15.20 3.65 8.41
N TYR A 69 16.13 3.26 7.53
CA TYR A 69 17.16 2.24 7.76
C TYR A 69 18.48 2.68 7.16
N SER A 70 19.58 2.65 7.95
CA SER A 70 20.91 3.13 7.53
C SER A 70 21.92 2.01 7.27
N ASP A 71 21.63 0.79 7.74
CA ASP A 71 22.57 -0.32 7.69
C ASP A 71 22.63 -1.05 6.32
N GLY A 72 23.42 -2.13 6.27
CA GLY A 72 23.51 -3.02 5.10
C GLY A 72 22.22 -3.79 4.84
N ILE A 73 21.96 -4.09 3.57
CA ILE A 73 20.83 -4.94 3.14
C ILE A 73 21.31 -6.38 3.15
N ASP A 74 21.20 -7.04 4.29
CA ASP A 74 21.71 -8.40 4.54
C ASP A 74 20.65 -9.50 4.45
N GLY A 75 19.37 -9.11 4.42
CA GLY A 75 18.26 -10.05 4.40
C GLY A 75 18.01 -10.73 5.76
N ILE A 76 18.52 -10.15 6.86
CA ILE A 76 18.32 -10.64 8.22
C ILE A 76 17.49 -9.63 8.99
N TYR A 77 16.33 -10.04 9.50
CA TYR A 77 15.46 -9.20 10.31
C TYR A 77 15.98 -9.12 11.74
N GLY A 78 17.06 -8.36 11.93
CA GLY A 78 17.64 -8.11 13.25
C GLY A 78 17.00 -6.92 13.97
N THR A 79 17.56 -6.54 15.13
CA THR A 79 17.08 -5.41 15.94
C THR A 79 17.03 -4.10 15.15
N LYS A 80 18.00 -3.84 14.28
CA LYS A 80 18.04 -2.62 13.47
C LYS A 80 16.90 -2.57 12.45
N THR A 81 16.62 -3.68 11.77
CA THR A 81 15.47 -3.81 10.86
C THR A 81 14.14 -3.66 11.62
N MET A 82 14.00 -4.30 12.77
CA MET A 82 12.82 -4.18 13.63
C MET A 82 12.57 -2.71 14.05
N ASN A 83 13.61 -2.02 14.49
CA ASN A 83 13.50 -0.61 14.89
C ASN A 83 13.14 0.30 13.71
N ALA A 84 13.69 0.05 12.53
CA ALA A 84 13.34 0.77 11.31
C ALA A 84 11.87 0.53 10.91
N VAL A 85 11.38 -0.71 11.04
CA VAL A 85 9.96 -1.02 10.81
C VAL A 85 9.07 -0.32 11.83
N LYS A 86 9.41 -0.33 13.13
CA LYS A 86 8.69 0.42 14.16
C LYS A 86 8.64 1.92 13.86
N TYR A 87 9.75 2.47 13.38
CA TYR A 87 9.81 3.88 13.01
C TYR A 87 8.90 4.17 11.80
N PHE A 88 8.97 3.35 10.75
CA PHE A 88 8.07 3.43 9.61
C PHE A 88 6.60 3.32 10.02
N GLN A 89 6.26 2.34 10.86
CA GLN A 89 4.90 2.12 11.36
C GLN A 89 4.35 3.37 12.07
N ARG A 90 5.12 3.95 13.02
CA ARG A 90 4.72 5.20 13.71
C ARG A 90 4.45 6.34 12.74
N LYS A 91 5.33 6.49 11.74
CA LYS A 91 5.22 7.59 10.76
C LYS A 91 4.05 7.42 9.78
N ASN A 92 3.57 6.20 9.61
CA ASN A 92 2.45 5.86 8.73
C ASN A 92 1.13 5.55 9.49
N GLY A 93 1.05 5.87 10.79
CA GLY A 93 -0.16 5.66 11.58
C GLY A 93 -0.54 4.20 11.82
N LEU A 94 0.46 3.29 11.75
CA LEU A 94 0.29 1.87 12.00
C LEU A 94 0.67 1.52 13.44
N THR A 95 0.19 0.38 13.94
CA THR A 95 0.65 -0.19 15.21
C THR A 95 2.16 -0.45 15.13
N ALA A 96 2.93 0.18 16.01
CA ALA A 96 4.40 0.14 15.98
C ALA A 96 4.96 -1.07 16.76
N ASP A 97 4.55 -2.28 16.36
CA ASP A 97 4.97 -3.55 16.96
C ASP A 97 6.34 -4.05 16.43
N GLY A 98 6.80 -3.51 15.32
CA GLY A 98 8.02 -3.94 14.65
C GLY A 98 7.88 -5.23 13.87
N ILE A 99 6.65 -5.61 13.54
CA ILE A 99 6.33 -6.78 12.73
C ILE A 99 5.88 -6.28 11.35
N ALA A 100 6.56 -6.71 10.29
CA ALA A 100 6.14 -6.43 8.93
C ALA A 100 5.03 -7.41 8.53
N GLY A 101 3.84 -7.23 9.13
CA GLY A 101 2.63 -7.97 8.78
C GLY A 101 1.91 -7.35 7.58
N THR A 102 0.74 -7.91 7.24
CA THR A 102 -0.05 -7.54 6.06
C THR A 102 -0.26 -6.02 5.92
N GLN A 103 -0.62 -5.33 7.00
CA GLN A 103 -0.84 -3.88 6.95
C GLN A 103 0.46 -3.11 6.67
N THR A 104 1.55 -3.50 7.32
CA THR A 104 2.87 -2.89 7.14
C THR A 104 3.40 -3.15 5.73
N LEU A 105 3.32 -4.39 5.24
CA LEU A 105 3.77 -4.75 3.89
C LEU A 105 2.93 -4.08 2.80
N LYS A 106 1.61 -3.94 3.03
CA LYS A 106 0.72 -3.17 2.16
C LYS A 106 1.10 -1.69 2.14
N ALA A 107 1.34 -1.08 3.29
CA ALA A 107 1.79 0.30 3.39
C ALA A 107 3.17 0.52 2.74
N MET A 108 4.03 -0.51 2.74
CA MET A 108 5.30 -0.51 2.02
C MET A 108 5.13 -0.78 0.51
N GLY A 109 3.93 -1.15 0.02
CA GLY A 109 3.72 -1.55 -1.37
C GLY A 109 4.50 -2.82 -1.76
N ILE A 110 4.70 -3.74 -0.81
CA ILE A 110 5.33 -5.05 -1.03
C ILE A 110 4.28 -6.10 -1.35
N MET A 111 3.09 -5.99 -0.73
CA MET A 111 1.94 -6.83 -1.04
C MET A 111 0.99 -6.07 -1.96
N ASN A 112 0.86 -6.52 -3.19
CA ASN A 112 -0.25 -6.12 -4.04
C ASN A 112 -1.53 -6.76 -3.50
N SER A 113 -2.58 -5.96 -3.32
CA SER A 113 -3.91 -6.45 -2.93
C SER A 113 -4.50 -7.29 -4.08
N SER A 114 -4.13 -8.57 -4.16
CA SER A 114 -4.88 -9.56 -4.93
C SER A 114 -5.92 -10.14 -4.00
N SER A 115 -7.05 -9.54 -3.94
CA SER A 115 -8.42 -10.00 -3.70
C SER A 115 -9.21 -9.11 -2.76
N THR A 116 -10.28 -8.58 -3.33
CA THR A 116 -11.58 -8.20 -2.78
C THR A 116 -11.67 -6.89 -1.99
N SER A 117 -12.23 -5.90 -2.69
CA SER A 117 -13.12 -4.83 -2.19
C SER A 117 -12.49 -3.63 -1.49
N THR A 118 -12.60 -2.51 -2.16
CA THR A 118 -12.38 -1.11 -1.71
C THR A 118 -10.93 -0.72 -1.43
N SER A 119 -10.01 -1.14 -2.29
CA SER A 119 -8.78 -0.40 -2.53
C SER A 119 -8.94 0.32 -3.86
N THR A 120 -8.86 1.63 -3.86
CA THR A 120 -8.59 2.40 -5.06
C THR A 120 -7.40 1.72 -5.73
N SER A 121 -7.66 0.88 -6.73
CA SER A 121 -6.60 0.39 -7.61
C SER A 121 -5.97 1.65 -8.17
N VAL A 122 -4.73 1.95 -7.78
CA VAL A 122 -4.03 3.10 -8.33
C VAL A 122 -3.95 2.84 -9.81
N ASN A 123 -4.85 3.48 -10.54
CA ASN A 123 -4.94 3.38 -11.96
C ASN A 123 -3.66 3.98 -12.56
N SER A 124 -3.20 3.47 -13.67
CA SER A 124 -2.07 4.07 -14.40
C SER A 124 -2.30 5.55 -14.71
N SER A 125 -3.57 5.98 -14.83
CA SER A 125 -3.97 7.38 -14.95
C SER A 125 -3.69 8.18 -13.68
N ASP A 126 -3.97 7.65 -12.49
CA ASP A 126 -3.71 8.29 -11.20
C ASP A 126 -2.21 8.50 -10.95
N LEU A 127 -1.40 7.47 -11.23
CA LEU A 127 0.06 7.59 -11.17
C LEU A 127 0.57 8.66 -12.13
N ASN A 128 0.07 8.69 -13.36
CA ASN A 128 0.49 9.66 -14.36
C ASN A 128 0.07 11.08 -13.96
N LEU A 129 -1.16 11.28 -13.48
CA LEU A 129 -1.65 12.56 -13.02
C LEU A 129 -0.86 13.07 -11.80
N LEU A 130 -0.62 12.20 -10.81
CA LEU A 130 0.20 12.52 -9.64
C LEU A 130 1.63 12.89 -10.06
N ALA A 131 2.23 12.16 -11.00
CA ALA A 131 3.54 12.46 -11.52
C ALA A 131 3.61 13.81 -12.26
N ARG A 132 2.53 14.21 -12.95
CA ARG A 132 2.43 15.54 -13.60
C ARG A 132 2.44 16.67 -12.57
N VAL A 133 1.67 16.55 -11.49
CA VAL A 133 1.71 17.54 -10.39
C VAL A 133 3.10 17.61 -9.78
N VAL A 134 3.71 16.49 -9.46
CA VAL A 134 5.08 16.44 -8.92
C VAL A 134 6.06 17.12 -9.86
N TYR A 135 5.96 16.88 -11.16
CA TYR A 135 6.84 17.49 -12.14
C TYR A 135 6.62 18.99 -12.24
N ALA A 136 5.39 19.43 -12.26
CA ALA A 136 5.06 20.85 -12.38
C ALA A 136 5.47 21.67 -11.13
N GLU A 137 5.18 21.13 -9.93
CA GLU A 137 5.39 21.82 -8.65
C GLU A 137 6.81 21.65 -8.07
N ALA A 138 7.49 20.54 -8.41
CA ALA A 138 8.72 20.15 -7.70
C ALA A 138 9.87 19.66 -8.61
N ARG A 139 9.87 19.90 -9.93
CA ARG A 139 10.93 19.43 -10.83
C ARG A 139 12.33 19.97 -10.50
N GLY A 140 12.41 21.10 -9.78
CA GLY A 140 13.65 21.70 -9.30
C GLY A 140 14.02 21.35 -7.86
N GLU A 141 13.22 20.50 -7.20
CA GLU A 141 13.46 20.08 -5.82
C GLU A 141 14.32 18.83 -5.75
N VAL A 142 14.94 18.62 -4.58
CA VAL A 142 15.57 17.34 -4.23
C VAL A 142 14.55 16.23 -4.30
N TYR A 143 15.00 14.98 -4.53
CA TYR A 143 14.10 13.85 -4.74
C TYR A 143 13.06 13.66 -3.62
N THR A 144 13.49 13.81 -2.34
CA THR A 144 12.59 13.75 -1.18
C THR A 144 11.53 14.84 -1.23
N GLY A 145 11.85 16.05 -1.74
CA GLY A 145 10.90 17.12 -1.95
C GLY A 145 9.84 16.76 -3.01
N GLN A 146 10.25 16.11 -4.09
CA GLN A 146 9.33 15.61 -5.11
C GLN A 146 8.35 14.58 -4.54
N VAL A 147 8.86 13.63 -3.72
CA VAL A 147 8.01 12.65 -3.00
C VAL A 147 7.08 13.36 -2.02
N ALA A 148 7.55 14.40 -1.34
CA ALA A 148 6.77 15.18 -0.38
C ALA A 148 5.53 15.85 -1.02
N ILE A 149 5.66 16.41 -2.23
CA ILE A 149 4.51 16.95 -2.97
C ILE A 149 3.48 15.86 -3.29
N ALA A 150 3.92 14.70 -3.77
CA ALA A 150 3.02 13.57 -4.02
C ALA A 150 2.33 13.11 -2.72
N ALA A 151 3.07 13.03 -1.61
CA ALA A 151 2.55 12.63 -0.32
C ALA A 151 1.47 13.58 0.20
N VAL A 152 1.65 14.90 0.03
CA VAL A 152 0.61 15.89 0.38
C VAL A 152 -0.69 15.66 -0.39
N VAL A 153 -0.63 15.39 -1.69
CA VAL A 153 -1.84 15.03 -2.48
C VAL A 153 -2.52 13.82 -1.88
N LEU A 154 -1.77 12.76 -1.58
CA LEU A 154 -2.31 11.52 -1.02
C LEU A 154 -2.84 11.70 0.42
N ASN A 155 -2.24 12.57 1.21
CA ASN A 155 -2.74 12.92 2.54
C ASN A 155 -4.04 13.70 2.47
N ARG A 156 -4.19 14.62 1.50
CA ARG A 156 -5.45 15.31 1.22
C ARG A 156 -6.55 14.31 0.85
N VAL A 157 -6.29 13.34 -0.03
CA VAL A 157 -7.25 12.29 -0.40
C VAL A 157 -7.74 11.50 0.82
N LYS A 158 -6.90 11.30 1.83
CA LYS A 158 -7.26 10.60 3.09
C LYS A 158 -7.98 11.49 4.09
N SER A 159 -7.93 12.79 3.93
CA SER A 159 -8.54 13.76 4.84
C SER A 159 -9.98 14.04 4.44
N SER A 160 -10.89 14.06 5.41
CA SER A 160 -12.30 14.44 5.19
C SER A 160 -12.50 15.89 4.76
N SER A 161 -11.48 16.74 4.88
CA SER A 161 -11.51 18.16 4.48
C SER A 161 -11.24 18.38 3.00
N PHE A 162 -10.94 17.32 2.24
CA PHE A 162 -10.57 17.38 0.83
C PHE A 162 -11.34 16.35 0.01
N PRO A 163 -11.36 16.47 -1.33
CA PRO A 163 -11.91 15.44 -2.19
C PRO A 163 -11.24 14.07 -1.98
N ASN A 164 -12.01 13.00 -2.08
CA ASN A 164 -11.57 11.62 -1.82
C ASN A 164 -10.89 10.93 -3.02
N SER A 165 -10.41 11.68 -4.00
CA SER A 165 -9.70 11.16 -5.17
C SER A 165 -8.51 12.03 -5.54
N ILE A 166 -7.48 11.44 -6.16
CA ILE A 166 -6.30 12.16 -6.64
C ILE A 166 -6.70 13.27 -7.62
N ALA A 167 -7.55 12.94 -8.58
CA ALA A 167 -8.04 13.95 -9.54
C ALA A 167 -8.84 15.05 -8.86
N GLY A 168 -9.72 14.72 -7.92
CA GLY A 168 -10.49 15.68 -7.16
C GLY A 168 -9.62 16.67 -6.38
N VAL A 169 -8.57 16.16 -5.71
CA VAL A 169 -7.62 17.00 -4.97
C VAL A 169 -6.80 17.89 -5.91
N ILE A 170 -6.34 17.34 -7.03
CA ILE A 170 -5.46 18.07 -7.97
C ILE A 170 -6.23 19.18 -8.70
N TYR A 171 -7.44 18.88 -9.17
CA TYR A 171 -8.27 19.83 -9.91
C TYR A 171 -9.18 20.71 -9.01
N GLN A 172 -9.06 20.60 -7.70
CA GLN A 172 -9.74 21.51 -6.79
C GLN A 172 -9.31 22.95 -7.07
N SER A 173 -10.24 23.87 -7.17
CA SER A 173 -9.97 25.27 -7.49
C SER A 173 -8.92 25.87 -6.53
N GLY A 174 -7.86 26.46 -7.10
CA GLY A 174 -6.76 27.07 -6.36
C GLY A 174 -5.82 26.11 -5.60
N ALA A 175 -5.97 24.78 -5.75
CA ALA A 175 -5.15 23.82 -5.02
C ALA A 175 -3.70 23.78 -5.50
N PHE A 176 -3.50 23.90 -6.81
CA PHE A 176 -2.18 23.87 -7.46
C PHE A 176 -2.10 24.90 -8.60
N THR A 177 -1.06 25.71 -8.57
CA THR A 177 -0.81 26.73 -9.62
C THR A 177 -0.61 26.07 -10.98
N ALA A 178 0.01 24.89 -10.99
CA ALA A 178 0.24 24.10 -12.19
C ALA A 178 -1.02 23.75 -13.00
N VAL A 179 -2.19 23.74 -12.37
CA VAL A 179 -3.47 23.54 -13.07
C VAL A 179 -3.90 24.80 -13.79
N SER A 180 -3.81 25.97 -13.14
CA SER A 180 -4.26 27.25 -13.69
C SER A 180 -3.32 27.78 -14.78
N ASP A 181 -2.01 27.51 -14.70
CA ASP A 181 -1.02 27.96 -15.68
C ASP A 181 -0.73 26.92 -16.78
N GLY A 182 -1.40 25.77 -16.74
CA GLY A 182 -1.30 24.72 -17.75
C GLY A 182 -0.07 23.79 -17.63
N GLN A 183 0.82 24.01 -16.66
CA GLN A 183 1.99 23.13 -16.46
C GLN A 183 1.65 21.69 -16.11
N ILE A 184 0.44 21.44 -15.60
CA ILE A 184 -0.09 20.09 -15.37
C ILE A 184 -0.10 19.22 -16.64
N ASN A 185 -0.11 19.84 -17.84
CA ASN A 185 -0.12 19.16 -19.11
C ASN A 185 1.27 18.72 -19.60
N LEU A 186 2.33 19.15 -18.92
CA LEU A 186 3.69 18.75 -19.25
C LEU A 186 3.90 17.24 -19.03
N THR A 187 4.72 16.61 -19.87
CA THR A 187 5.09 15.20 -19.71
C THR A 187 6.05 15.05 -18.53
N PRO A 188 5.69 14.27 -17.49
CA PRO A 188 6.56 14.09 -16.33
C PRO A 188 7.80 13.27 -16.68
N ASN A 189 8.94 13.65 -16.14
CA ASN A 189 10.19 12.92 -16.29
C ASN A 189 10.21 11.62 -15.44
N LYS A 190 11.26 10.81 -15.62
CA LYS A 190 11.42 9.54 -14.88
C LYS A 190 11.50 9.74 -13.37
N THR A 191 12.12 10.83 -12.91
CA THR A 191 12.27 11.15 -11.48
C THR A 191 10.92 11.47 -10.83
N ALA A 192 10.10 12.30 -11.47
CA ALA A 192 8.77 12.63 -10.98
C ALA A 192 7.83 11.41 -10.97
N LYS A 193 7.88 10.55 -12.00
CA LYS A 193 7.14 9.29 -12.02
C LYS A 193 7.55 8.37 -10.86
N LYS A 194 8.85 8.27 -10.61
CA LYS A 194 9.39 7.47 -9.51
C LYS A 194 8.99 8.04 -8.15
N ALA A 195 9.01 9.36 -7.97
CA ALA A 195 8.61 10.03 -6.74
C ALA A 195 7.11 9.81 -6.46
N ALA A 196 6.24 9.97 -7.47
CA ALA A 196 4.82 9.66 -7.36
C ALA A 196 4.58 8.18 -6.98
N GLN A 197 5.30 7.25 -7.61
CA GLN A 197 5.20 5.82 -7.28
C GLN A 197 5.65 5.52 -5.86
N ASP A 198 6.73 6.15 -5.38
CA ASP A 198 7.21 5.95 -4.01
C ASP A 198 6.23 6.48 -2.96
N ALA A 199 5.59 7.61 -3.23
CA ALA A 199 4.53 8.13 -2.38
C ALA A 199 3.30 7.20 -2.35
N LEU A 200 2.87 6.68 -3.51
CA LEU A 200 1.81 5.67 -3.63
C LEU A 200 2.15 4.37 -2.89
N ASN A 201 3.43 4.02 -2.84
CA ASN A 201 3.95 2.89 -2.07
C ASN A 201 4.12 3.21 -0.56
N GLY A 202 3.59 4.35 -0.08
CA GLY A 202 3.55 4.68 1.34
C GLY A 202 4.72 5.51 1.87
N TRP A 203 5.63 6.01 1.01
CA TRP A 203 6.64 6.94 1.50
C TRP A 203 6.06 8.34 1.65
N ASP A 204 5.88 8.77 2.90
CA ASP A 204 5.49 10.12 3.25
C ASP A 204 6.58 10.80 4.10
N PRO A 205 7.48 11.58 3.50
CA PRO A 205 8.50 12.32 4.22
C PRO A 205 7.94 13.53 4.98
N THR A 206 6.65 13.88 4.77
CA THR A 206 6.01 15.05 5.41
C THR A 206 5.32 14.72 6.72
N TYR A 207 5.22 13.42 7.06
CA TYR A 207 4.54 12.96 8.28
C TYR A 207 3.04 13.34 8.33
N GLY A 208 2.36 13.20 7.21
CA GLY A 208 0.93 13.44 7.10
C GLY A 208 0.56 14.91 6.92
N CYS A 209 1.47 15.78 6.46
CA CYS A 209 1.13 17.15 6.12
C CYS A 209 0.16 17.21 4.95
N ILE A 210 -0.75 18.19 5.02
CA ILE A 210 -1.76 18.46 4.00
C ILE A 210 -1.56 19.82 3.33
N TYR A 211 -0.64 20.64 3.85
CA TYR A 211 -0.25 21.94 3.27
C TYR A 211 1.26 22.03 3.07
N TYR A 212 1.66 22.80 2.09
CA TYR A 212 3.04 23.20 1.88
C TYR A 212 3.10 24.60 1.22
N PHE A 213 4.21 25.27 1.40
CA PHE A 213 4.48 26.55 0.76
C PHE A 213 5.98 26.83 0.70
N ASN A 214 6.38 27.67 -0.26
CA ASN A 214 7.73 28.21 -0.31
C ASN A 214 7.76 29.50 0.52
N PRO A 215 8.53 29.57 1.63
CA PRO A 215 8.58 30.74 2.50
C PRO A 215 9.15 31.99 1.81
N ASN A 216 9.92 31.83 0.73
CA ASN A 216 10.48 32.98 0.00
C ASN A 216 9.46 33.69 -0.91
N THR A 217 8.34 33.01 -1.23
CA THR A 217 7.34 33.53 -2.18
C THR A 217 5.93 33.63 -1.59
N ALA A 218 5.68 32.99 -0.45
CA ALA A 218 4.36 32.97 0.16
C ALA A 218 4.04 34.28 0.86
N THR A 219 2.96 34.91 0.42
CA THR A 219 2.46 36.22 0.96
C THR A 219 1.20 36.03 1.81
N ASN A 220 0.53 34.89 1.73
CA ASN A 220 -0.72 34.64 2.44
C ASN A 220 -0.46 34.36 3.93
N ALA A 221 -0.93 35.25 4.83
CA ALA A 221 -0.77 35.12 6.28
C ALA A 221 -1.38 33.82 6.85
N TRP A 222 -2.46 33.32 6.26
CA TRP A 222 -3.11 32.08 6.71
C TRP A 222 -2.18 30.88 6.61
N ILE A 223 -1.41 30.71 5.53
CA ILE A 223 -0.50 29.57 5.39
C ILE A 223 0.64 29.63 6.40
N TRP A 224 1.07 30.83 6.79
CA TRP A 224 2.08 31.01 7.83
C TRP A 224 1.60 30.65 9.22
N SER A 225 0.29 30.71 9.49
CA SER A 225 -0.31 30.30 10.76
C SER A 225 -0.45 28.77 10.92
N ARG A 226 -0.21 27.98 9.85
CA ARG A 226 -0.33 26.50 9.94
C ARG A 226 0.80 25.90 10.75
N PRO A 227 0.50 24.86 11.59
CA PRO A 227 1.53 24.17 12.37
C PRO A 227 2.61 23.57 11.48
N HIS A 228 3.82 24.13 11.54
CA HIS A 228 4.97 23.65 10.78
C HIS A 228 5.44 22.30 11.32
N VAL A 229 5.69 21.33 10.44
CA VAL A 229 6.15 19.98 10.77
C VAL A 229 7.59 19.74 10.30
N ILE A 230 7.88 20.08 9.03
CA ILE A 230 9.20 19.83 8.45
C ILE A 230 9.44 20.78 7.26
N THR A 231 10.72 21.09 7.02
CA THR A 231 11.18 21.75 5.79
C THR A 231 11.95 20.75 4.94
N ILE A 232 11.60 20.61 3.66
CA ILE A 232 12.27 19.75 2.68
C ILE A 232 12.51 20.58 1.43
N GLY A 233 13.79 20.72 1.04
CA GLY A 233 14.17 21.60 -0.06
C GLY A 233 13.75 23.05 0.23
N LYS A 234 13.04 23.67 -0.71
CA LYS A 234 12.55 25.05 -0.60
C LYS A 234 11.18 25.16 0.07
N HIS A 235 10.55 24.06 0.46
CA HIS A 235 9.17 24.03 0.94
C HIS A 235 9.08 23.74 2.44
N ARG A 236 8.19 24.47 3.12
CA ARG A 236 7.71 24.15 4.48
C ARG A 236 6.44 23.35 4.36
N PHE A 237 6.37 22.25 5.12
CA PHE A 237 5.21 21.34 5.18
C PHE A 237 4.49 21.51 6.51
N CYS A 238 3.14 21.56 6.46
CA CYS A 238 2.29 21.96 7.58
C CYS A 238 1.04 21.08 7.68
N LYS A 239 0.43 21.09 8.87
CA LYS A 239 -0.87 20.48 9.16
C LYS A 239 -2.01 21.47 8.95
#